data_ad276d5c3344cf66ff1bc749f2c8d23e
#
_entry.id   ad276d5c3344cf66ff1bc749f2c8d23e
#
_cell.length_a   1.000
_cell.length_b   1.000
_cell.length_c   1.000
_cell.angle_alpha   90.00
_cell.angle_beta   90.00
_cell.angle_gamma   90.00
#
_symmetry.space_group_name_H-M   'P 1'
#
loop_
_entity.id
_entity.type
_entity.pdbx_description
1 polymer ?
#
loop_
_entity_poly.entity_id
_entity_poly.type
_entity_poly.pdbx_seq_one_letter_code
_entity_poly.pdbx_strand_id
1 'polypeptide(L)'
;MTSHDVVAIARRALGTRKVGHAGTLDPMATGILVLGFNNGTRLLQYITNGDKSYAATVVLGAATVTDDVEGEVISRGDVSGITDSQIETELVKMRGTIMQRPSSVSAVKVDGERAYDRVRAGESVELASREVTISQLDITAIRRIENAIEVDIEVTCSAGTFIRAIARDCGDALAVGGHLNALRRTRVAGFGLDKAISLTSLKAGEFATLPLVEVARTTFTARELALEEVNELSFGRPL
;
A
#
# COMPACT_ATOMS: atom_id res chain seq x y z
N MET A 1 -6.79 10.75 -7.46
CA MET A 1 -7.44 9.75 -8.37
C MET A 1 -7.52 8.44 -7.62
N THR A 2 -8.66 7.75 -7.64
CA THR A 2 -8.82 6.46 -6.95
C THR A 2 -8.31 5.28 -7.77
N SER A 3 -8.01 4.15 -7.10
CA SER A 3 -7.66 2.90 -7.79
C SER A 3 -8.78 2.42 -8.75
N HIS A 4 -10.04 2.73 -8.44
CA HIS A 4 -11.19 2.42 -9.31
C HIS A 4 -11.21 3.27 -10.59
N ASP A 5 -10.77 4.53 -10.53
CA ASP A 5 -10.65 5.38 -11.72
C ASP A 5 -9.60 4.81 -12.68
N VAL A 6 -8.48 4.31 -12.14
CA VAL A 6 -7.45 3.62 -12.93
C VAL A 6 -8.00 2.36 -13.59
N VAL A 7 -8.78 1.55 -12.85
CA VAL A 7 -9.47 0.37 -13.41
C VAL A 7 -10.43 0.78 -14.54
N ALA A 8 -11.16 1.89 -14.38
CA ALA A 8 -12.06 2.38 -15.43
C ALA A 8 -11.31 2.82 -16.70
N ILE A 9 -10.14 3.45 -16.53
CA ILE A 9 -9.24 3.80 -17.64
C ILE A 9 -8.74 2.52 -18.34
N ALA A 10 -8.25 1.55 -17.56
CA ALA A 10 -7.73 0.29 -18.10
C ALA A 10 -8.81 -0.52 -18.84
N ARG A 11 -10.06 -0.52 -18.36
CA ARG A 11 -11.18 -1.15 -19.08
C ARG A 11 -11.38 -0.60 -20.48
N ARG A 12 -11.24 0.74 -20.64
CA ARG A 12 -11.34 1.39 -21.95
C ARG A 12 -10.15 1.05 -22.83
N ALA A 13 -8.93 1.16 -22.30
CA ALA A 13 -7.70 0.91 -23.05
C ALA A 13 -7.57 -0.56 -23.50
N LEU A 14 -8.04 -1.51 -22.69
CA LEU A 14 -7.98 -2.96 -22.96
C LEU A 14 -9.22 -3.51 -23.67
N GLY A 15 -10.27 -2.71 -23.88
CA GLY A 15 -11.52 -3.15 -24.52
C GLY A 15 -12.26 -4.27 -23.74
N THR A 16 -12.08 -4.38 -22.41
CA THR A 16 -12.71 -5.41 -21.60
C THR A 16 -13.24 -4.87 -20.27
N ARG A 17 -14.38 -5.40 -19.83
CA ARG A 17 -14.93 -5.09 -18.50
C ARG A 17 -14.27 -5.85 -17.35
N LYS A 18 -13.65 -7.00 -17.66
CA LYS A 18 -13.04 -7.88 -16.66
C LYS A 18 -11.64 -7.37 -16.31
N VAL A 19 -11.58 -6.34 -15.48
CA VAL A 19 -10.34 -5.72 -14.95
C VAL A 19 -10.49 -5.51 -13.46
N GLY A 20 -9.44 -5.84 -12.69
CA GLY A 20 -9.30 -5.61 -11.26
C GLY A 20 -7.90 -5.15 -10.90
N HIS A 21 -7.65 -4.88 -9.62
CA HIS A 21 -6.33 -4.47 -9.11
C HIS A 21 -5.93 -5.30 -7.87
N ALA A 22 -4.61 -5.40 -7.63
CA ALA A 22 -4.03 -6.07 -6.47
C ALA A 22 -3.67 -5.06 -5.38
N GLY A 23 -4.67 -4.66 -4.60
CA GLY A 23 -4.53 -3.76 -3.46
C GLY A 23 -4.76 -2.29 -3.79
N THR A 24 -5.68 -1.69 -3.05
CA THR A 24 -6.01 -0.25 -3.16
C THR A 24 -4.79 0.61 -2.86
N LEU A 25 -4.69 1.73 -3.55
CA LEU A 25 -3.80 2.84 -3.25
C LEU A 25 -4.64 4.01 -2.75
N ASP A 26 -4.15 4.71 -1.73
CA ASP A 26 -4.78 5.93 -1.24
C ASP A 26 -4.80 7.01 -2.36
N PRO A 27 -5.80 7.92 -2.40
CA PRO A 27 -5.94 8.89 -3.50
C PRO A 27 -4.72 9.80 -3.69
N MET A 28 -4.05 10.18 -2.59
CA MET A 28 -2.82 10.98 -2.58
C MET A 28 -1.58 10.20 -3.02
N ALA A 29 -1.62 8.86 -2.96
CA ALA A 29 -0.47 8.02 -3.22
C ALA A 29 -0.14 7.90 -4.71
N THR A 30 1.13 7.69 -4.99
CA THR A 30 1.69 7.41 -6.31
C THR A 30 2.28 6.01 -6.40
N GLY A 31 2.82 5.64 -7.57
CA GLY A 31 3.55 4.38 -7.76
C GLY A 31 2.69 3.24 -8.28
N ILE A 32 3.04 2.02 -7.90
CA ILE A 32 2.54 0.80 -8.56
C ILE A 32 1.11 0.47 -8.15
N LEU A 33 0.27 0.26 -9.16
CA LEU A 33 -1.01 -0.41 -9.05
C LEU A 33 -1.02 -1.58 -10.04
N VAL A 34 -0.89 -2.80 -9.54
CA VAL A 34 -0.94 -4.01 -10.40
C VAL A 34 -2.37 -4.24 -10.85
N LEU A 35 -2.57 -4.29 -12.16
CA LEU A 35 -3.86 -4.57 -12.79
C LEU A 35 -3.85 -5.96 -13.41
N GLY A 36 -4.91 -6.71 -13.20
CA GLY A 36 -5.17 -7.95 -13.90
C GLY A 36 -6.42 -7.83 -14.76
N PHE A 37 -6.38 -8.38 -15.97
CA PHE A 37 -7.53 -8.40 -16.87
C PHE A 37 -7.80 -9.81 -17.40
N ASN A 38 -9.04 -10.07 -17.81
CA ASN A 38 -9.52 -11.37 -18.28
C ASN A 38 -9.09 -12.51 -17.33
N ASN A 39 -8.31 -13.49 -17.79
CA ASN A 39 -7.82 -14.61 -16.96
C ASN A 39 -6.81 -14.16 -15.91
N GLY A 40 -6.08 -13.05 -16.13
CA GLY A 40 -5.15 -12.46 -15.15
C GLY A 40 -5.83 -12.00 -13.86
N THR A 41 -7.15 -11.72 -13.88
CA THR A 41 -7.88 -11.36 -12.66
C THR A 41 -7.84 -12.45 -11.58
N ARG A 42 -7.66 -13.72 -11.98
CA ARG A 42 -7.56 -14.86 -11.05
C ARG A 42 -6.28 -14.85 -10.22
N LEU A 43 -5.21 -14.23 -10.71
CA LEU A 43 -3.94 -14.14 -10.00
C LEU A 43 -3.90 -12.99 -8.99
N LEU A 44 -4.81 -12.00 -9.11
CA LEU A 44 -4.77 -10.80 -8.28
C LEU A 44 -4.84 -11.08 -6.76
N GLN A 45 -5.58 -12.10 -6.34
CA GLN A 45 -5.68 -12.48 -4.93
C GLN A 45 -4.31 -12.86 -4.33
N TYR A 46 -3.49 -13.60 -5.07
CA TYR A 46 -2.15 -14.02 -4.63
C TYR A 46 -1.18 -12.84 -4.59
N ILE A 47 -1.25 -11.95 -5.59
CA ILE A 47 -0.44 -10.72 -5.65
C ILE A 47 -0.85 -9.76 -4.53
N THR A 48 -2.15 -9.66 -4.23
CA THR A 48 -2.67 -8.81 -3.14
C THR A 48 -2.13 -9.21 -1.78
N ASN A 49 -1.92 -10.50 -1.55
CA ASN A 49 -1.40 -11.03 -0.29
C ASN A 49 0.13 -10.94 -0.16
N GLY A 50 0.83 -10.62 -1.25
CA GLY A 50 2.28 -10.43 -1.22
C GLY A 50 2.72 -9.14 -0.51
N ASP A 51 3.99 -9.08 -0.14
CA ASP A 51 4.61 -7.92 0.50
C ASP A 51 4.61 -6.70 -0.41
N LYS A 52 4.66 -5.54 0.21
CA LYS A 52 4.71 -4.25 -0.48
C LYS A 52 5.84 -3.41 0.05
N SER A 53 6.45 -2.63 -0.84
CA SER A 53 7.44 -1.64 -0.44
C SER A 53 6.96 -0.23 -0.82
N TYR A 54 7.31 0.72 0.04
CA TYR A 54 6.91 2.11 -0.08
C TYR A 54 8.08 3.04 0.22
N ALA A 55 8.10 4.18 -0.46
CA ALA A 55 8.79 5.39 -0.02
C ALA A 55 7.73 6.37 0.48
N ALA A 56 7.95 6.98 1.65
CA ALA A 56 6.97 7.84 2.27
C ALA A 56 7.62 8.99 3.01
N THR A 57 6.90 10.12 3.16
CA THR A 57 7.30 11.26 3.99
C THR A 57 6.30 11.39 5.13
N VAL A 58 6.77 11.16 6.34
CA VAL A 58 6.07 11.42 7.60
C VAL A 58 6.28 12.88 8.00
N VAL A 59 5.23 13.55 8.46
CA VAL A 59 5.30 14.88 9.06
C VAL A 59 4.92 14.77 10.53
N LEU A 60 5.84 15.16 11.41
CA LEU A 60 5.63 15.29 12.86
C LEU A 60 5.34 16.74 13.21
N GLY A 61 4.48 16.99 14.19
CA GLY A 61 4.05 18.31 14.66
C GLY A 61 2.57 18.60 14.41
N ALA A 62 1.85 17.74 13.71
CA ALA A 62 0.41 17.85 13.55
C ALA A 62 -0.23 16.47 13.31
N ALA A 63 -1.40 16.23 13.90
CA ALA A 63 -2.28 15.11 13.58
C ALA A 63 -3.42 15.57 12.66
N THR A 64 -3.87 14.68 11.76
CA THR A 64 -5.00 14.93 10.86
C THR A 64 -6.07 13.85 10.98
N VAL A 65 -7.30 14.15 10.58
CA VAL A 65 -8.45 13.22 10.64
C VAL A 65 -8.20 11.93 9.85
N THR A 66 -7.46 12.02 8.74
CA THR A 66 -7.23 10.90 7.82
C THR A 66 -5.88 10.22 8.01
N ASP A 67 -5.06 10.67 8.97
CA ASP A 67 -3.66 10.31 9.16
C ASP A 67 -2.79 10.64 7.92
N ASP A 68 -3.25 11.53 7.01
CA ASP A 68 -2.53 12.00 5.83
C ASP A 68 -2.82 13.48 5.52
N VAL A 69 -2.15 14.02 4.51
CA VAL A 69 -2.22 15.44 4.12
C VAL A 69 -3.60 15.88 3.59
N GLU A 70 -4.47 14.94 3.20
CA GLU A 70 -5.82 15.26 2.70
C GLU A 70 -6.81 15.56 3.85
N GLY A 71 -6.47 15.20 5.09
CA GLY A 71 -7.30 15.40 6.26
C GLY A 71 -7.14 16.76 6.92
N GLU A 72 -8.22 17.25 7.55
CA GLU A 72 -8.14 18.44 8.38
C GLU A 72 -7.24 18.21 9.60
N VAL A 73 -6.46 19.22 9.98
CA VAL A 73 -5.60 19.17 11.19
C VAL A 73 -6.48 19.23 12.43
N ILE A 74 -6.32 18.23 13.30
CA ILE A 74 -7.08 18.08 14.56
C ILE A 74 -6.25 18.48 15.81
N SER A 75 -4.94 18.40 15.73
CA SER A 75 -4.04 18.85 16.80
C SER A 75 -2.68 19.27 16.25
N ARG A 76 -1.97 20.11 17.03
CA ARG A 76 -0.57 20.47 16.77
C ARG A 76 0.23 20.28 18.04
N GLY A 77 1.50 19.85 17.88
CA GLY A 77 2.46 19.68 18.97
C GLY A 77 3.75 20.44 18.70
N ASP A 78 4.46 20.78 19.76
CA ASP A 78 5.77 21.43 19.68
C ASP A 78 6.85 20.37 19.39
N VAL A 79 7.52 20.51 18.27
CA VAL A 79 8.60 19.63 17.81
C VAL A 79 10.00 20.14 18.14
N SER A 80 10.13 21.32 18.78
CA SER A 80 11.42 21.99 19.02
C SER A 80 12.38 21.14 19.87
N GLY A 81 11.84 20.35 20.79
CA GLY A 81 12.60 19.44 21.66
C GLY A 81 12.83 18.03 21.12
N ILE A 82 12.26 17.70 19.96
CA ILE A 82 12.36 16.34 19.41
C ILE A 82 13.70 16.14 18.71
N THR A 83 14.43 15.11 19.11
CA THR A 83 15.72 14.72 18.52
C THR A 83 15.57 13.63 17.48
N ASP A 84 16.54 13.53 16.56
CA ASP A 84 16.56 12.46 15.56
C ASP A 84 16.62 11.06 16.18
N SER A 85 17.35 10.92 17.30
CA SER A 85 17.44 9.66 18.06
C SER A 85 16.09 9.24 18.66
N GLN A 86 15.26 10.17 19.11
CA GLN A 86 13.91 9.86 19.60
C GLN A 86 13.02 9.36 18.45
N ILE A 87 13.07 10.02 17.28
CA ILE A 87 12.32 9.60 16.08
C ILE A 87 12.74 8.19 15.67
N GLU A 88 14.05 7.93 15.58
CA GLU A 88 14.58 6.62 15.22
C GLU A 88 14.13 5.54 16.23
N THR A 89 14.20 5.85 17.55
CA THR A 89 13.78 4.94 18.60
C THR A 89 12.31 4.53 18.46
N GLU A 90 11.41 5.47 18.16
CA GLU A 90 9.99 5.15 18.01
C GLU A 90 9.71 4.38 16.71
N LEU A 91 10.34 4.72 15.60
CA LEU A 91 10.18 3.98 14.35
C LEU A 91 10.76 2.56 14.41
N VAL A 92 11.89 2.35 15.11
CA VAL A 92 12.49 1.01 15.29
C VAL A 92 11.53 0.06 16.03
N LYS A 93 10.75 0.55 17.01
CA LYS A 93 9.74 -0.25 17.72
C LYS A 93 8.63 -0.80 16.82
N MET A 94 8.43 -0.19 15.66
CA MET A 94 7.42 -0.63 14.69
C MET A 94 7.93 -1.71 13.73
N ARG A 95 9.22 -2.08 13.80
CA ARG A 95 9.78 -3.20 13.02
C ARG A 95 9.33 -4.54 13.57
N GLY A 96 9.22 -5.53 12.69
CA GLY A 96 8.78 -6.87 13.05
C GLY A 96 7.27 -7.02 13.02
N THR A 97 6.76 -7.98 13.79
CA THR A 97 5.33 -8.26 13.89
C THR A 97 4.72 -7.42 14.99
N ILE A 98 3.75 -6.59 14.63
CA ILE A 98 3.09 -5.64 15.54
C ILE A 98 1.56 -5.70 15.41
N MET A 99 0.88 -5.26 16.46
CA MET A 99 -0.57 -5.00 16.42
C MET A 99 -0.81 -3.55 16.00
N GLN A 100 -1.27 -3.35 14.76
CA GLN A 100 -1.52 -2.03 14.19
C GLN A 100 -3.02 -1.73 14.14
N ARG A 101 -3.43 -0.56 14.64
CA ARG A 101 -4.78 -0.03 14.44
C ARG A 101 -4.84 0.66 13.07
N PRO A 102 -5.70 0.22 12.15
CA PRO A 102 -5.87 0.89 10.86
C PRO A 102 -6.28 2.36 11.01
N SER A 103 -5.98 3.18 9.99
CA SER A 103 -6.52 4.54 9.91
C SER A 103 -8.05 4.50 9.82
N SER A 104 -8.73 5.39 10.55
CA SER A 104 -10.20 5.45 10.63
C SER A 104 -10.84 5.66 9.26
N VAL A 105 -10.21 6.47 8.40
CA VAL A 105 -10.60 6.66 7.01
C VAL A 105 -9.94 5.61 6.13
N SER A 106 -10.54 4.42 6.04
CA SER A 106 -10.00 3.30 5.28
C SER A 106 -11.08 2.47 4.59
N ALA A 107 -10.66 1.60 3.67
CA ALA A 107 -11.54 0.65 2.99
C ALA A 107 -11.91 -0.57 3.85
N VAL A 108 -11.51 -0.62 5.12
CA VAL A 108 -11.88 -1.67 6.08
C VAL A 108 -13.39 -1.64 6.28
N LYS A 109 -14.02 -2.80 6.26
CA LYS A 109 -15.47 -2.93 6.50
C LYS A 109 -15.72 -3.16 7.98
N VAL A 110 -16.67 -2.40 8.53
CA VAL A 110 -17.25 -2.58 9.85
C VAL A 110 -18.73 -2.81 9.66
N ASP A 111 -19.26 -3.94 10.11
CA ASP A 111 -20.67 -4.34 9.94
C ASP A 111 -21.19 -4.29 8.48
N GLY A 112 -20.29 -4.59 7.53
CA GLY A 112 -20.62 -4.62 6.10
C GLY A 112 -20.42 -3.30 5.36
N GLU A 113 -20.30 -2.17 6.05
CA GLU A 113 -20.05 -0.84 5.49
C GLU A 113 -18.56 -0.47 5.60
N ARG A 114 -18.06 0.34 4.68
CA ARG A 114 -16.65 0.80 4.72
C ARG A 114 -16.50 1.87 5.81
N ALA A 115 -15.43 1.77 6.60
CA ALA A 115 -15.13 2.74 7.66
C ALA A 115 -15.09 4.19 7.12
N TYR A 116 -14.55 4.40 5.93
CA TYR A 116 -14.55 5.67 5.21
C TYR A 116 -15.97 6.27 5.00
N ASP A 117 -16.96 5.46 4.64
CA ASP A 117 -18.34 5.94 4.41
C ASP A 117 -18.99 6.40 5.73
N ARG A 118 -18.72 5.68 6.81
CA ARG A 118 -19.22 6.00 8.17
C ARG A 118 -18.56 7.27 8.74
N VAL A 119 -17.24 7.43 8.57
CA VAL A 119 -16.54 8.65 9.01
C VAL A 119 -17.05 9.88 8.25
N ARG A 120 -17.33 9.76 6.94
CA ARG A 120 -17.97 10.85 6.17
C ARG A 120 -19.38 11.18 6.63
N ALA A 121 -20.10 10.22 7.20
CA ALA A 121 -21.41 10.45 7.83
C ALA A 121 -21.28 11.08 9.23
N GLY A 122 -20.07 11.38 9.71
CA GLY A 122 -19.80 11.98 11.02
C GLY A 122 -19.71 10.98 12.17
N GLU A 123 -19.60 9.68 11.87
CA GLU A 123 -19.47 8.66 12.90
C GLU A 123 -18.03 8.49 13.35
N SER A 124 -17.81 8.30 14.66
CA SER A 124 -16.52 7.85 15.20
C SER A 124 -16.39 6.36 14.99
N VAL A 125 -15.42 5.91 14.18
CA VAL A 125 -15.19 4.50 13.89
C VAL A 125 -13.88 4.06 14.54
N GLU A 126 -13.98 3.24 15.60
CA GLU A 126 -12.82 2.54 16.14
C GLU A 126 -12.64 1.21 15.40
N LEU A 127 -11.47 1.06 14.78
CA LEU A 127 -11.09 -0.17 14.10
C LEU A 127 -10.27 -1.06 15.03
N ALA A 128 -10.60 -2.35 15.07
CA ALA A 128 -9.81 -3.32 15.82
C ALA A 128 -8.37 -3.39 15.27
N SER A 129 -7.41 -3.46 16.19
CA SER A 129 -6.02 -3.70 15.83
C SER A 129 -5.88 -5.07 15.18
N ARG A 130 -4.96 -5.17 14.22
CA ARG A 130 -4.64 -6.41 13.53
C ARG A 130 -3.15 -6.62 13.45
N GLU A 131 -2.75 -7.87 13.41
CA GLU A 131 -1.37 -8.24 13.24
C GLU A 131 -0.88 -7.89 11.83
N VAL A 132 0.27 -7.21 11.75
CA VAL A 132 0.99 -6.89 10.52
C VAL A 132 2.48 -7.08 10.76
N THR A 133 3.24 -7.34 9.70
CA THR A 133 4.70 -7.46 9.79
C THR A 133 5.35 -6.36 8.95
N ILE A 134 6.21 -5.57 9.59
CA ILE A 134 7.05 -4.56 8.93
C ILE A 134 8.48 -5.13 8.92
N SER A 135 8.86 -5.72 7.79
CA SER A 135 10.16 -6.40 7.66
C SER A 135 11.32 -5.42 7.48
N GLN A 136 11.03 -4.21 6.98
CA GLN A 136 11.98 -3.12 6.81
C GLN A 136 11.30 -1.78 7.09
N LEU A 137 11.97 -0.92 7.84
CA LEU A 137 11.57 0.47 8.08
C LEU A 137 12.83 1.28 8.33
N ASP A 138 13.28 2.02 7.33
CA ASP A 138 14.53 2.76 7.37
C ASP A 138 14.26 4.24 7.14
N ILE A 139 14.94 5.09 7.92
CA ILE A 139 14.94 6.54 7.74
C ILE A 139 15.98 6.86 6.67
N THR A 140 15.57 7.58 5.64
CA THR A 140 16.47 8.02 4.56
C THR A 140 16.87 9.48 4.68
N ALA A 141 16.01 10.33 5.28
CA ALA A 141 16.31 11.72 5.58
C ALA A 141 15.43 12.27 6.72
N ILE A 142 15.96 13.22 7.48
CA ILE A 142 15.21 14.02 8.44
C ILE A 142 15.45 15.48 8.11
N ARG A 143 14.37 16.26 7.98
CA ARG A 143 14.40 17.70 7.69
C ARG A 143 13.57 18.46 8.70
N ARG A 144 14.13 19.48 9.29
CA ARG A 144 13.42 20.40 10.21
C ARG A 144 12.91 21.59 9.42
N ILE A 145 11.61 21.79 9.46
CA ILE A 145 10.92 22.95 8.89
C ILE A 145 10.24 23.72 10.02
N GLU A 146 9.87 24.97 9.81
CA GLU A 146 9.52 25.94 10.85
C GLU A 146 8.78 25.38 12.09
N ASN A 147 7.69 24.63 11.88
CA ASN A 147 6.86 24.08 12.98
C ASN A 147 6.63 22.55 12.81
N ALA A 148 7.48 21.87 12.06
CA ALA A 148 7.33 20.44 11.81
C ALA A 148 8.69 19.77 11.53
N ILE A 149 8.70 18.45 11.58
CA ILE A 149 9.82 17.62 11.16
C ILE A 149 9.31 16.69 10.07
N GLU A 150 9.95 16.74 8.90
CA GLU A 150 9.72 15.77 7.83
C GLU A 150 10.72 14.62 7.96
N VAL A 151 10.22 13.41 7.90
CA VAL A 151 11.01 12.16 7.96
C VAL A 151 10.70 11.34 6.74
N ASP A 152 11.67 11.18 5.84
CA ASP A 152 11.55 10.27 4.72
C ASP A 152 11.90 8.86 5.18
N ILE A 153 11.04 7.91 4.84
CA ILE A 153 11.18 6.51 5.22
C ILE A 153 11.00 5.58 4.02
N GLU A 154 11.72 4.46 4.06
CA GLU A 154 11.48 3.30 3.21
C GLU A 154 10.91 2.17 4.05
N VAL A 155 9.80 1.58 3.59
CA VAL A 155 9.06 0.56 4.32
C VAL A 155 8.83 -0.65 3.43
N THR A 156 9.13 -1.85 3.94
CA THR A 156 8.67 -3.12 3.37
C THR A 156 7.81 -3.84 4.41
N CYS A 157 6.60 -4.23 4.02
CA CYS A 157 5.62 -4.76 4.96
C CYS A 157 4.67 -5.79 4.33
N SER A 158 4.03 -6.57 5.18
CA SER A 158 2.97 -7.52 4.81
C SER A 158 1.72 -6.82 4.24
N ALA A 159 0.90 -7.59 3.55
CA ALA A 159 -0.41 -7.13 3.14
C ALA A 159 -1.24 -6.66 4.36
N GLY A 160 -2.00 -5.59 4.17
CA GLY A 160 -2.85 -5.05 5.22
C GLY A 160 -2.20 -4.02 6.13
N THR A 161 -0.91 -3.75 6.02
CA THR A 161 -0.25 -2.66 6.76
C THR A 161 -0.71 -1.29 6.24
N PHE A 162 -0.97 -0.36 7.16
CA PHE A 162 -1.30 1.03 6.89
C PHE A 162 -0.07 1.90 7.13
N ILE A 163 0.49 2.47 6.05
CA ILE A 163 1.67 3.34 6.17
C ILE A 163 1.28 4.65 6.88
N ARG A 164 0.05 5.14 6.71
CA ARG A 164 -0.49 6.29 7.44
C ARG A 164 -0.48 6.08 8.95
N ALA A 165 -0.80 4.86 9.40
CA ALA A 165 -0.76 4.54 10.81
C ALA A 165 0.66 4.57 11.40
N ILE A 166 1.71 4.31 10.61
CA ILE A 166 3.11 4.48 11.05
C ILE A 166 3.38 5.94 11.41
N ALA A 167 2.93 6.88 10.57
CA ALA A 167 3.09 8.30 10.81
C ALA A 167 2.33 8.77 12.07
N ARG A 168 1.05 8.36 12.20
CA ARG A 168 0.22 8.63 13.37
C ARG A 168 0.87 8.08 14.64
N ASP A 169 1.18 6.79 14.66
CA ASP A 169 1.66 6.10 15.85
C ASP A 169 3.03 6.63 16.31
N CYS A 170 3.91 7.04 15.37
CA CYS A 170 5.15 7.74 15.69
C CYS A 170 4.90 9.12 16.31
N GLY A 171 3.99 9.89 15.74
CA GLY A 171 3.63 11.21 16.26
C GLY A 171 2.94 11.16 17.63
N ASP A 172 2.11 10.14 17.86
CA ASP A 172 1.44 9.89 19.14
C ASP A 172 2.47 9.49 20.22
N ALA A 173 3.41 8.60 19.88
CA ALA A 173 4.47 8.17 20.81
C ALA A 173 5.39 9.32 21.24
N LEU A 174 5.61 10.28 20.34
CA LEU A 174 6.38 11.50 20.62
C LEU A 174 5.53 12.65 21.22
N ALA A 175 4.21 12.43 21.37
CA ALA A 175 3.24 13.42 21.87
C ALA A 175 3.19 14.74 21.05
N VAL A 176 3.50 14.68 19.75
CA VAL A 176 3.52 15.87 18.86
C VAL A 176 2.50 15.77 17.72
N GLY A 177 1.87 14.58 17.55
CA GLY A 177 1.04 14.27 16.40
C GLY A 177 1.86 13.99 15.15
N GLY A 178 1.29 13.17 14.26
CA GLY A 178 1.95 12.79 13.01
C GLY A 178 0.95 12.42 11.92
N HIS A 179 1.31 12.70 10.68
CA HIS A 179 0.54 12.32 9.51
C HIS A 179 1.46 12.07 8.30
N LEU A 180 0.91 11.47 7.27
CA LEU A 180 1.64 11.16 6.05
C LEU A 180 1.48 12.29 5.02
N ASN A 181 2.59 12.88 4.57
CA ASN A 181 2.58 13.94 3.54
C ASN A 181 2.70 13.38 2.12
N ALA A 182 3.53 12.34 1.94
CA ALA A 182 3.73 11.70 0.65
C ALA A 182 3.80 10.19 0.79
N LEU A 183 3.27 9.48 -0.22
CA LEU A 183 3.30 8.02 -0.29
C LEU A 183 3.52 7.57 -1.73
N ARG A 184 4.51 6.72 -1.93
CA ARG A 184 4.78 6.08 -3.21
C ARG A 184 4.97 4.58 -3.02
N ARG A 185 4.10 3.76 -3.58
CA ARG A 185 4.30 2.31 -3.59
C ARG A 185 5.31 1.93 -4.66
N THR A 186 6.46 1.44 -4.24
CA THR A 186 7.61 1.12 -5.11
C THR A 186 7.60 -0.34 -5.57
N ARG A 187 6.94 -1.24 -4.80
CA ARG A 187 6.84 -2.67 -5.11
C ARG A 187 5.54 -3.27 -4.60
N VAL A 188 5.01 -4.23 -5.35
CA VAL A 188 3.92 -5.13 -4.93
C VAL A 188 4.33 -6.55 -5.29
N ALA A 189 4.53 -7.42 -4.30
CA ALA A 189 5.07 -8.77 -4.51
C ALA A 189 6.33 -8.73 -5.40
N GLY A 190 6.37 -9.46 -6.50
CA GLY A 190 7.49 -9.46 -7.44
C GLY A 190 7.46 -8.35 -8.50
N PHE A 191 6.61 -7.31 -8.37
CA PHE A 191 6.44 -6.26 -9.38
C PHE A 191 6.99 -4.93 -8.88
N GLY A 192 8.09 -4.45 -9.48
CA GLY A 192 8.77 -3.18 -9.22
C GLY A 192 8.39 -2.07 -10.19
N LEU A 193 8.91 -0.86 -9.96
CA LEU A 193 8.69 0.31 -10.83
C LEU A 193 9.29 0.13 -12.23
N ASP A 194 10.29 -0.71 -12.38
CA ASP A 194 10.95 -1.06 -13.65
C ASP A 194 10.00 -1.69 -14.68
N LYS A 195 8.94 -2.35 -14.22
CA LYS A 195 7.90 -2.98 -15.04
C LYS A 195 6.64 -2.14 -15.19
N ALA A 196 6.60 -0.97 -14.55
CA ALA A 196 5.42 -0.12 -14.56
C ALA A 196 5.36 0.76 -15.82
N ILE A 197 4.17 0.96 -16.32
CA ILE A 197 3.87 1.96 -17.37
C ILE A 197 3.22 3.19 -16.76
N SER A 198 3.32 4.32 -17.42
CA SER A 198 2.64 5.53 -16.98
C SER A 198 1.13 5.46 -17.25
N LEU A 199 0.36 6.21 -16.47
CA LEU A 199 -1.08 6.35 -16.73
C LEU A 199 -1.34 7.06 -18.08
N THR A 200 -0.42 7.91 -18.52
CA THR A 200 -0.47 8.58 -19.82
C THR A 200 -0.33 7.55 -20.95
N SER A 201 0.67 6.67 -20.87
CA SER A 201 0.86 5.58 -21.84
C SER A 201 -0.34 4.63 -21.86
N LEU A 202 -0.89 4.28 -20.69
CA LEU A 202 -2.11 3.46 -20.61
C LEU A 202 -3.30 4.13 -21.33
N LYS A 203 -3.50 5.44 -21.14
CA LYS A 203 -4.56 6.20 -21.81
C LYS A 203 -4.36 6.29 -23.33
N ALA A 204 -3.11 6.37 -23.78
CA ALA A 204 -2.75 6.43 -25.20
C ALA A 204 -2.83 5.06 -25.89
N GLY A 205 -2.95 3.96 -25.12
CA GLY A 205 -2.88 2.60 -25.68
C GLY A 205 -1.44 2.15 -25.98
N GLU A 206 -0.44 2.87 -25.47
CA GLU A 206 0.99 2.64 -25.69
C GLU A 206 1.57 1.80 -24.55
N PHE A 207 1.25 0.51 -24.52
CA PHE A 207 1.73 -0.39 -23.49
C PHE A 207 1.82 -1.85 -23.98
N ALA A 208 2.70 -2.61 -23.35
CA ALA A 208 2.72 -4.06 -23.42
C ALA A 208 2.16 -4.67 -22.12
N THR A 209 1.55 -5.83 -22.25
CA THR A 209 1.05 -6.60 -21.11
C THR A 209 2.04 -7.71 -20.77
N LEU A 210 2.16 -8.03 -19.48
CA LEU A 210 2.97 -9.17 -19.07
C LEU A 210 2.26 -10.48 -19.41
N PRO A 211 2.96 -11.44 -20.01
CA PRO A 211 2.42 -12.78 -20.26
C PRO A 211 2.00 -13.46 -18.94
N LEU A 212 0.86 -14.14 -18.96
CA LEU A 212 0.31 -14.76 -17.75
C LEU A 212 1.27 -15.79 -17.11
N VAL A 213 2.05 -16.49 -17.92
CA VAL A 213 3.06 -17.44 -17.45
C VAL A 213 4.20 -16.76 -16.68
N GLU A 214 4.63 -15.57 -17.10
CA GLU A 214 5.65 -14.79 -16.38
C GLU A 214 5.11 -14.30 -15.03
N VAL A 215 3.86 -13.80 -15.03
CA VAL A 215 3.18 -13.39 -13.79
C VAL A 215 3.03 -14.58 -12.85
N ALA A 216 2.67 -15.76 -13.35
CA ALA A 216 2.57 -16.97 -12.54
C ALA A 216 3.93 -17.38 -11.96
N ARG A 217 5.01 -17.37 -12.75
CA ARG A 217 6.37 -17.66 -12.27
C ARG A 217 6.88 -16.68 -11.22
N THR A 218 6.48 -15.42 -11.31
CA THR A 218 6.82 -14.40 -10.30
C THR A 218 6.04 -14.59 -9.00
N THR A 219 4.85 -15.21 -9.08
CA THR A 219 3.92 -15.33 -7.96
C THR A 219 4.02 -16.67 -7.24
N PHE A 220 4.36 -17.75 -7.96
CA PHE A 220 4.36 -19.13 -7.46
C PHE A 220 5.72 -19.79 -7.68
N THR A 221 6.00 -20.79 -6.86
CA THR A 221 7.12 -21.72 -7.12
C THR A 221 6.83 -22.51 -8.38
N ALA A 222 7.74 -22.46 -9.34
CA ALA A 222 7.64 -23.21 -10.58
C ALA A 222 8.30 -24.59 -10.45
N ARG A 223 7.66 -25.61 -11.03
CA ARG A 223 8.24 -26.94 -11.22
C ARG A 223 8.30 -27.23 -12.72
N GLU A 224 9.43 -27.68 -13.19
CA GLU A 224 9.55 -28.24 -14.55
C GLU A 224 9.05 -29.67 -14.56
N LEU A 225 8.32 -30.00 -15.60
CA LEU A 225 7.70 -31.31 -15.76
C LEU A 225 8.43 -32.10 -16.84
N ALA A 226 8.61 -33.40 -16.61
CA ALA A 226 8.98 -34.35 -17.66
C ALA A 226 7.86 -34.51 -18.69
N LEU A 227 8.20 -34.92 -19.90
CA LEU A 227 7.21 -35.09 -21.00
C LEU A 227 6.06 -36.01 -20.63
N GLU A 228 6.35 -37.07 -19.89
CA GLU A 228 5.35 -38.04 -19.40
C GLU A 228 4.36 -37.36 -18.42
N GLU A 229 4.85 -36.54 -17.50
CA GLU A 229 4.03 -35.77 -16.55
C GLU A 229 3.15 -34.74 -17.26
N VAL A 230 3.68 -34.08 -18.32
CA VAL A 230 2.89 -33.17 -19.16
C VAL A 230 1.72 -33.93 -19.82
N ASN A 231 1.96 -35.13 -20.33
CA ASN A 231 0.92 -35.95 -20.92
C ASN A 231 -0.16 -36.33 -19.89
N GLU A 232 0.23 -36.80 -18.69
CA GLU A 232 -0.74 -37.13 -17.64
C GLU A 232 -1.61 -35.90 -17.25
N LEU A 233 -0.99 -34.74 -17.05
CA LEU A 233 -1.71 -33.51 -16.74
C LEU A 233 -2.66 -33.05 -17.88
N SER A 234 -2.28 -33.30 -19.14
CA SER A 234 -3.14 -32.92 -20.29
C SER A 234 -4.46 -33.71 -20.30
N PHE A 235 -4.47 -34.91 -19.70
CA PHE A 235 -5.66 -35.70 -19.47
C PHE A 235 -6.35 -35.47 -18.13
N GLY A 236 -5.86 -34.46 -17.33
CA GLY A 236 -6.41 -34.17 -16.02
C GLY A 236 -6.07 -35.21 -14.94
N ARG A 237 -5.03 -36.01 -15.14
CA ARG A 237 -4.57 -37.01 -14.17
C ARG A 237 -3.62 -36.34 -13.15
N PRO A 238 -3.66 -36.79 -11.88
CA PRO A 238 -2.72 -36.27 -10.86
C PRO A 238 -1.30 -36.82 -11.17
N LEU A 239 -0.28 -36.00 -10.73
CA LEU A 239 1.14 -36.38 -10.76
C LEU A 239 1.55 -37.11 -9.49
#